data_7602b2fbc3f276e88450b58d3b367a63
#
_entry.id   7602b2fbc3f276e88450b58d3b367a63
#
_cell.length_a   1.000
_cell.length_b   1.000
_cell.length_c   1.000
_cell.angle_alpha   90.00
_cell.angle_beta   90.00
_cell.angle_gamma   90.00
#
_symmetry.space_group_name_H-M   'P 1'
#
loop_
_entity.id
_entity.type
_entity.pdbx_description
1 polymer ?
#
loop_
_entity_poly.entity_id
_entity_poly.type
_entity_poly.pdbx_seq_one_letter_code
_entity_poly.pdbx_strand_id
1 'polypeptide(L)'
;MAPESAPPDYQQELVARPETLAIMRRIVSAHLDLWELRELSDAATLCAHELLTNVMRHTGSPRCTITLRRRPDGVRVTVSDSDTAPPERRDPV
;
A
#
# COMPACT_ATOMS: atom_id res chain seq x y z
N MET A 1 15.35 -9.28 12.42
CA MET A 1 14.22 -9.18 11.49
C MET A 1 12.97 -8.77 12.25
N ALA A 2 12.29 -7.74 11.80
CA ALA A 2 11.05 -7.32 12.46
C ALA A 2 9.96 -8.35 12.18
N PRO A 3 9.23 -8.81 13.21
CA PRO A 3 8.13 -9.73 12.99
C PRO A 3 6.99 -9.06 12.23
N GLU A 4 6.28 -9.82 11.42
CA GLU A 4 5.14 -9.30 10.69
C GLU A 4 4.04 -8.82 11.64
N SER A 5 4.07 -9.25 12.89
CA SER A 5 3.12 -8.80 13.90
C SER A 5 3.45 -7.40 14.45
N ALA A 6 4.65 -6.86 14.14
CA ALA A 6 4.99 -5.51 14.55
C ALA A 6 4.07 -4.50 13.86
N PRO A 7 3.77 -3.36 14.50
CA PRO A 7 2.94 -2.33 13.85
C PRO A 7 3.57 -1.88 12.53
N PRO A 8 2.75 -1.62 11.51
CA PRO A 8 3.28 -1.08 10.25
C PRO A 8 3.77 0.36 10.44
N ASP A 9 4.63 0.80 9.54
CA ASP A 9 5.11 2.17 9.55
C ASP A 9 4.01 3.15 9.13
N TYR A 10 3.07 2.69 8.32
CA TYR A 10 1.89 3.45 7.95
C TYR A 10 0.76 2.48 7.63
N GLN A 11 -0.46 2.82 8.03
CA GLN A 11 -1.66 2.01 7.77
C GLN A 11 -2.86 2.92 7.63
N GLN A 12 -3.70 2.64 6.63
CA GLN A 12 -4.87 3.46 6.38
C GLN A 12 -6.00 2.60 5.82
N GLU A 13 -7.18 2.70 6.46
CA GLU A 13 -8.40 2.16 5.87
C GLU A 13 -8.96 3.16 4.87
N LEU A 14 -9.48 2.65 3.76
CA LEU A 14 -10.03 3.51 2.73
C LEU A 14 -11.05 2.75 1.88
N VAL A 15 -11.77 3.51 1.08
CA VAL A 15 -12.64 2.95 0.04
C VAL A 15 -11.91 3.16 -1.29
N ALA A 16 -11.66 2.05 -2.01
CA ALA A 16 -10.91 2.12 -3.27
C ALA A 16 -11.81 2.70 -4.37
N ARG A 17 -11.55 3.95 -4.72
CA ARG A 17 -12.23 4.72 -5.76
C ARG A 17 -11.19 5.53 -6.51
N PRO A 18 -11.49 6.00 -7.73
CA PRO A 18 -10.51 6.83 -8.44
C PRO A 18 -10.01 8.02 -7.64
N GLU A 19 -10.89 8.68 -6.87
CA GLU A 19 -10.50 9.81 -6.04
C GLU A 19 -9.51 9.42 -4.95
N THR A 20 -9.76 8.29 -4.28
CA THR A 20 -8.88 7.85 -3.20
C THR A 20 -7.56 7.30 -3.74
N LEU A 21 -7.56 6.71 -4.94
CA LEU A 21 -6.33 6.28 -5.56
C LEU A 21 -5.39 7.46 -5.81
N ALA A 22 -5.93 8.58 -6.28
CA ALA A 22 -5.13 9.78 -6.51
C ALA A 22 -4.54 10.32 -5.21
N ILE A 23 -5.35 10.31 -4.14
CA ILE A 23 -4.89 10.75 -2.82
C ILE A 23 -3.81 9.81 -2.29
N MET A 24 -4.00 8.50 -2.44
CA MET A 24 -3.03 7.53 -1.93
C MET A 24 -1.68 7.62 -2.63
N ARG A 25 -1.68 7.96 -3.92
CA ARG A 25 -0.41 8.17 -4.62
C ARG A 25 0.41 9.28 -3.95
N ARG A 26 -0.26 10.37 -3.56
CA ARG A 26 0.42 11.47 -2.86
C ARG A 26 0.90 11.05 -1.48
N ILE A 27 0.06 10.31 -0.75
CA ILE A 27 0.40 9.89 0.61
C ILE A 27 1.57 8.93 0.60
N VAL A 28 1.56 7.94 -0.30
CA VAL A 28 2.66 6.98 -0.41
C VAL A 28 3.94 7.72 -0.78
N SER A 29 3.89 8.61 -1.77
CA SER A 29 5.05 9.36 -2.19
C SER A 29 5.61 10.22 -1.05
N ALA A 30 4.72 10.85 -0.27
CA ALA A 30 5.15 11.68 0.86
C ALA A 30 5.86 10.85 1.93
N HIS A 31 5.38 9.63 2.20
CA HIS A 31 6.03 8.76 3.17
C HIS A 31 7.39 8.30 2.68
N LEU A 32 7.50 7.92 1.41
CA LEU A 32 8.79 7.52 0.85
C LEU A 32 9.79 8.66 0.91
N ASP A 33 9.33 9.88 0.66
CA ASP A 33 10.16 11.06 0.76
C ASP A 33 10.63 11.27 2.21
N LEU A 34 9.71 11.16 3.16
CA LEU A 34 10.02 11.31 4.59
C LEU A 34 11.04 10.27 5.06
N TRP A 35 10.96 9.06 4.54
CA TRP A 35 11.84 7.97 4.93
C TRP A 35 13.14 7.94 4.12
N GLU A 36 13.37 8.94 3.28
CA GLU A 36 14.55 9.03 2.44
C GLU A 36 14.66 7.86 1.47
N LEU A 37 13.51 7.40 0.97
CA LEU A 37 13.43 6.33 -0.03
C LEU A 37 12.85 6.86 -1.33
N ARG A 38 13.25 8.08 -1.69
CA ARG A 38 12.69 8.80 -2.83
C ARG A 38 12.87 8.05 -4.14
N GLU A 39 13.95 7.31 -4.27
CA GLU A 39 14.23 6.51 -5.46
C GLU A 39 13.22 5.38 -5.68
N LEU A 40 12.50 4.98 -4.63
CA LEU A 40 11.47 3.94 -4.73
C LEU A 40 10.07 4.51 -4.90
N SER A 41 9.93 5.82 -4.92
CA SER A 41 8.62 6.47 -4.89
C SER A 41 7.75 6.07 -6.08
N ASP A 42 8.29 6.10 -7.29
CA ASP A 42 7.52 5.75 -8.48
C ASP A 42 7.07 4.29 -8.44
N ALA A 43 7.97 3.38 -8.08
CA ALA A 43 7.63 1.97 -8.01
C ALA A 43 6.61 1.69 -6.91
N ALA A 44 6.76 2.33 -5.75
CA ALA A 44 5.83 2.14 -4.64
C ALA A 44 4.44 2.68 -4.96
N THR A 45 4.36 3.87 -5.59
CA THR A 45 3.07 4.42 -5.96
C THR A 45 2.39 3.60 -7.04
N LEU A 46 3.16 3.05 -7.98
CA LEU A 46 2.60 2.17 -8.99
C LEU A 46 2.06 0.87 -8.35
N CYS A 47 2.82 0.29 -7.43
CA CYS A 47 2.37 -0.92 -6.73
C CYS A 47 1.08 -0.66 -5.97
N ALA A 48 1.00 0.44 -5.24
CA ALA A 48 -0.21 0.81 -4.50
C ALA A 48 -1.39 0.98 -5.46
N HIS A 49 -1.16 1.64 -6.59
CA HIS A 49 -2.20 1.85 -7.59
C HIS A 49 -2.73 0.53 -8.14
N GLU A 50 -1.83 -0.38 -8.49
CA GLU A 50 -2.23 -1.68 -9.04
C GLU A 50 -3.01 -2.51 -8.02
N LEU A 51 -2.54 -2.54 -6.77
CA LEU A 51 -3.22 -3.31 -5.73
C LEU A 51 -4.60 -2.74 -5.43
N LEU A 52 -4.73 -1.42 -5.34
CA LEU A 52 -6.02 -0.78 -5.09
C LEU A 52 -6.95 -0.94 -6.28
N THR A 53 -6.43 -0.90 -7.49
CA THR A 53 -7.24 -1.15 -8.68
C THR A 53 -7.79 -2.57 -8.68
N ASN A 54 -6.99 -3.53 -8.22
CA ASN A 54 -7.45 -4.92 -8.10
C ASN A 54 -8.62 -5.03 -7.12
N VAL A 55 -8.56 -4.32 -6.00
CA VAL A 55 -9.67 -4.29 -5.05
C VAL A 55 -10.93 -3.77 -5.73
N MET A 56 -10.81 -2.68 -6.50
CA MET A 56 -11.96 -2.12 -7.21
C MET A 56 -12.58 -3.09 -8.20
N ARG A 57 -11.75 -3.93 -8.83
CA ARG A 57 -12.22 -4.84 -9.88
C ARG A 57 -12.83 -6.13 -9.35
N HIS A 58 -12.30 -6.64 -8.24
CA HIS A 58 -12.53 -8.02 -7.86
C HIS A 58 -13.36 -8.22 -6.60
N THR A 59 -13.76 -7.15 -5.93
CA THR A 59 -14.53 -7.29 -4.71
C THR A 59 -15.88 -6.62 -4.84
N GLY A 60 -16.88 -7.18 -4.14
CA GLY A 60 -18.17 -6.53 -3.99
C GLY A 60 -18.15 -5.39 -3.00
N SER A 61 -17.07 -5.29 -2.22
CA SER A 61 -16.87 -4.20 -1.28
C SER A 61 -15.53 -3.54 -1.56
N PRO A 62 -15.50 -2.26 -1.94
CA PRO A 62 -14.22 -1.58 -2.22
C PRO A 62 -13.47 -1.14 -0.97
N ARG A 63 -13.97 -1.48 0.22
CA ARG A 63 -13.31 -1.13 1.46
C ARG A 63 -12.07 -1.99 1.66
N CYS A 64 -10.96 -1.35 1.99
CA CYS A 64 -9.69 -2.05 2.14
C CYS A 64 -8.77 -1.30 3.09
N THR A 65 -7.64 -1.94 3.41
CA THR A 65 -6.60 -1.33 4.25
C THR A 65 -5.28 -1.42 3.50
N ILE A 66 -4.59 -0.29 3.37
CA ILE A 66 -3.25 -0.27 2.80
C ILE A 66 -2.25 -0.12 3.94
N THR A 67 -1.14 -0.86 3.87
CA THR A 67 -0.05 -0.75 4.83
C THR A 67 1.28 -0.58 4.10
N LEU A 68 2.15 0.21 4.71
CA LEU A 68 3.52 0.37 4.25
C LEU A 68 4.45 -0.08 5.37
N ARG A 69 5.44 -0.90 5.03
CA ARG A 69 6.47 -1.33 5.98
C ARG A 69 7.83 -1.09 5.38
N ARG A 70 8.68 -0.39 6.14
CA ARG A 70 10.07 -0.22 5.74
C ARG A 70 10.82 -1.53 5.95
N ARG A 71 11.70 -1.83 5.02
CA ARG A 71 12.52 -3.03 5.06
C ARG A 71 13.97 -2.63 4.86
N PRO A 72 14.93 -3.48 5.27
CA PRO A 72 16.35 -3.14 5.12
C PRO A 72 16.74 -2.78 3.68
N ASP A 73 16.06 -3.36 2.70
CA ASP A 73 16.38 -3.17 1.28
C ASP A 73 15.26 -2.49 0.50
N GLY A 74 14.29 -1.90 1.18
CA GLY A 74 13.22 -1.23 0.46
C GLY A 74 11.96 -1.00 1.29
N VAL A 75 10.83 -1.17 0.66
CA VAL A 75 9.51 -0.97 1.29
C VAL A 75 8.56 -2.06 0.80
N ARG A 76 7.66 -2.47 1.68
CA ARG A 76 6.59 -3.41 1.32
C ARG A 76 5.26 -2.69 1.34
N VAL A 77 4.51 -2.84 0.25
CA VAL A 77 3.16 -2.30 0.11
C VAL A 77 2.19 -3.47 0.20
N THR A 78 1.23 -3.41 1.11
CA THR A 78 0.23 -4.46 1.30
C THR A 78 -1.15 -3.83 1.24
N VAL A 79 -2.08 -4.49 0.54
CA VAL A 79 -3.49 -4.10 0.51
C VAL A 79 -4.32 -5.33 0.82
N SER A 80 -5.17 -5.21 1.84
CA SER A 80 -6.11 -6.27 2.21
C SER A 80 -7.52 -5.71 2.16
N ASP A 81 -8.46 -6.48 1.61
CA ASP A 81 -9.86 -6.07 1.61
C ASP A 81 -10.60 -6.71 2.79
N SER A 82 -11.90 -6.46 2.87
CA SER A 82 -12.72 -6.98 3.97
C SER A 82 -13.11 -8.45 3.78
N ASP A 83 -12.77 -9.04 2.64
CA ASP A 83 -13.04 -10.44 2.39
C ASP A 83 -12.00 -11.32 3.06
N THR A 84 -12.25 -12.64 3.06
CA THR A 84 -11.34 -13.61 3.67
C THR A 84 -10.14 -13.92 2.81
N ALA A 85 -10.04 -13.34 1.62
CA ALA A 85 -8.91 -13.56 0.72
C ALA A 85 -7.62 -13.07 1.37
N PRO A 86 -6.48 -13.73 1.09
CA PRO A 86 -5.20 -13.26 1.60
C PRO A 86 -4.87 -11.86 1.09
N PRO A 87 -4.18 -11.04 1.90
CA PRO A 87 -3.77 -9.71 1.44
C PRO A 87 -2.81 -9.81 0.27
N GLU A 88 -2.96 -8.90 -0.68
CA GLU A 88 -2.01 -8.76 -1.77
C GLU A 88 -0.90 -7.80 -1.36
N ARG A 89 0.32 -8.10 -1.78
CA ARG A 89 1.47 -7.28 -1.45
C ARG A 89 2.43 -7.16 -2.61
N ARG A 90 3.20 -6.08 -2.60
CA ARG A 90 4.30 -5.86 -3.53
C ARG A 90 5.50 -5.33 -2.77
N ASP A 91 6.67 -5.73 -3.19
CA ASP A 91 7.95 -5.29 -2.60
C ASP A 91 8.74 -4.56 -3.70
N PRO A 92 8.50 -3.25 -3.90
CA PRO A 92 9.29 -2.50 -4.87
C PRO A 92 10.72 -2.32 -4.34
N VAL A 93 11.66 -2.83 -5.07
CA VAL A 93 13.06 -2.81 -4.69
C VAL A 93 13.89 -2.14 -5.76
#